data_314b94be9b4bf2b4893b069b30c6f968
#
_entry.id   314b94be9b4bf2b4893b069b30c6f968
#
_cell.length_a   1.000
_cell.length_b   1.000
_cell.length_c   1.000
_cell.angle_alpha   90.00
_cell.angle_beta   90.00
_cell.angle_gamma   90.00
#
_symmetry.space_group_name_H-M   'P 1'
#
loop_
_entity.id
_entity.type
_entity.pdbx_description
1 polymer ?
#
loop_
_entity_poly.entity_id
_entity_poly.type
_entity_poly.pdbx_seq_one_letter_code
_entity_poly.pdbx_strand_id
1 'polypeptide(L)'
;MKVLSEERKYNAQDFERLPEGPPYYQLINGELIETPTPEVIHQKVAGRLLYLLYKLEKETKMGTVIHLIDLYLDEKNVFQPDIVVLLKEGKAKVEEKGIFGLPDVVVEILSPSTAYYDLIVKKEVYERAGVKEYWLLDPNRKTFEIYKNTEEGFKLTSQATEKGKLLSEILGIEIDLKEIFGGGM
;
A
#
# COMPACT_ATOMS: atom_id res chain seq x y z
N MET A 1 1.19 8.75 -14.66
CA MET A 1 0.11 7.78 -14.93
C MET A 1 -0.83 8.34 -15.99
N LYS A 2 -1.28 7.50 -16.92
CA LYS A 2 -2.16 7.92 -18.02
C LYS A 2 -3.57 7.36 -17.79
N VAL A 3 -4.59 8.21 -17.88
CA VAL A 3 -6.00 7.82 -17.81
C VAL A 3 -6.41 7.34 -19.22
N LEU A 4 -7.01 6.16 -19.32
CA LEU A 4 -7.39 5.56 -20.61
C LEU A 4 -8.57 6.25 -21.30
N SER A 5 -9.50 6.82 -20.54
CA SER A 5 -10.58 7.67 -21.09
C SER A 5 -11.22 8.49 -19.98
N GLU A 6 -11.56 9.75 -20.28
CA GLU A 6 -12.26 10.64 -19.34
C GLU A 6 -13.80 10.40 -19.31
N GLU A 7 -14.36 9.66 -20.28
CA GLU A 7 -15.81 9.53 -20.44
C GLU A 7 -16.39 8.21 -19.90
N ARG A 8 -15.59 7.13 -19.80
CA ARG A 8 -16.07 5.82 -19.38
C ARG A 8 -15.69 5.53 -17.94
N LYS A 9 -16.67 5.29 -17.07
CA LYS A 9 -16.44 4.72 -15.74
C LYS A 9 -16.43 3.20 -15.81
N TYR A 10 -15.45 2.60 -15.15
CA TYR A 10 -15.24 1.17 -15.02
C TYR A 10 -15.61 0.69 -13.62
N ASN A 11 -15.84 -0.59 -13.49
CA ASN A 11 -16.05 -1.25 -12.20
C ASN A 11 -15.09 -2.45 -12.03
N ALA A 12 -15.12 -3.07 -10.85
CA ALA A 12 -14.25 -4.21 -10.54
C ALA A 12 -14.43 -5.39 -11.51
N GLN A 13 -15.65 -5.65 -12.01
CA GLN A 13 -15.89 -6.70 -13.01
C GLN A 13 -15.28 -6.35 -14.37
N ASP A 14 -15.30 -5.07 -14.77
CA ASP A 14 -14.59 -4.62 -15.97
C ASP A 14 -13.07 -4.78 -15.80
N PHE A 15 -12.55 -4.46 -14.61
CA PHE A 15 -11.15 -4.64 -14.25
C PHE A 15 -10.70 -6.11 -14.37
N GLU A 16 -11.48 -7.05 -13.83
CA GLU A 16 -11.19 -8.49 -13.91
C GLU A 16 -11.13 -9.04 -15.34
N ARG A 17 -11.74 -8.35 -16.31
CA ARG A 17 -11.75 -8.73 -17.72
C ARG A 17 -10.62 -8.12 -18.54
N LEU A 18 -9.76 -7.32 -17.90
CA LEU A 18 -8.59 -6.79 -18.60
C LEU A 18 -7.67 -7.93 -19.05
N PRO A 19 -6.98 -7.78 -20.19
CA PRO A 19 -6.00 -8.76 -20.64
C PRO A 19 -4.88 -8.94 -19.61
N GLU A 20 -4.41 -10.17 -19.44
CA GLU A 20 -3.21 -10.44 -18.66
C GLU A 20 -1.96 -9.81 -19.30
N GLY A 21 -1.04 -9.33 -18.45
CA GLY A 21 0.22 -8.73 -18.88
C GLY A 21 0.15 -7.22 -19.07
N PRO A 22 1.29 -6.61 -19.41
CA PRO A 22 1.40 -5.16 -19.55
C PRO A 22 0.59 -4.60 -20.74
N PRO A 23 0.11 -3.34 -20.63
CA PRO A 23 0.27 -2.44 -19.49
C PRO A 23 -0.62 -2.83 -18.32
N TYR A 24 -0.08 -2.68 -17.09
CA TYR A 24 -0.85 -2.93 -15.86
C TYR A 24 -1.64 -1.70 -15.44
N TYR A 25 -2.78 -1.92 -14.81
CA TYR A 25 -3.69 -0.85 -14.40
C TYR A 25 -4.09 -1.01 -12.94
N GLN A 26 -4.56 0.08 -12.36
CA GLN A 26 -5.36 0.12 -11.15
C GLN A 26 -6.70 0.78 -11.47
N LEU A 27 -7.74 0.40 -10.76
CA LEU A 27 -9.05 1.04 -10.83
C LEU A 27 -9.17 2.02 -9.65
N ILE A 28 -9.21 3.31 -9.94
CA ILE A 28 -9.27 4.37 -8.93
C ILE A 28 -10.50 5.23 -9.18
N ASN A 29 -11.48 5.19 -8.28
CA ASN A 29 -12.75 5.91 -8.40
C ASN A 29 -13.47 5.65 -9.75
N GLY A 30 -13.34 4.43 -10.27
CA GLY A 30 -13.93 4.03 -11.55
C GLY A 30 -13.12 4.43 -12.78
N GLU A 31 -11.88 4.87 -12.63
CA GLU A 31 -10.95 5.20 -13.72
C GLU A 31 -9.81 4.21 -13.77
N LEU A 32 -9.50 3.71 -14.99
CA LEU A 32 -8.34 2.85 -15.20
C LEU A 32 -7.09 3.70 -15.33
N ILE A 33 -6.19 3.54 -14.37
CA ILE A 33 -4.93 4.29 -14.29
C ILE A 33 -3.77 3.33 -14.53
N GLU A 34 -2.97 3.60 -15.56
CA GLU A 34 -1.80 2.78 -15.88
C GLU A 34 -0.75 2.86 -14.77
N THR A 35 -0.27 1.68 -14.33
CA THR A 35 0.78 1.58 -13.30
C THR A 35 2.15 1.64 -13.96
N PRO A 36 3.01 2.60 -13.60
CA PRO A 36 4.36 2.70 -14.14
C PRO A 36 5.27 1.61 -13.59
N THR A 37 6.35 1.33 -14.33
CA THR A 37 7.42 0.47 -13.82
C THR A 37 8.11 1.13 -12.62
N PRO A 38 8.29 0.42 -11.50
CA PRO A 38 8.92 0.99 -10.31
C PRO A 38 10.43 1.23 -10.51
N GLU A 39 10.94 2.26 -9.86
CA GLU A 39 12.37 2.59 -9.84
C GLU A 39 13.18 1.63 -8.96
N VAL A 40 14.49 1.53 -9.21
CA VAL A 40 15.40 0.67 -8.42
C VAL A 40 15.37 1.00 -6.93
N ILE A 41 15.35 2.30 -6.58
CA ILE A 41 15.31 2.72 -5.17
C ILE A 41 14.01 2.31 -4.48
N HIS A 42 12.88 2.41 -5.18
CA HIS A 42 11.59 1.92 -4.73
C HIS A 42 11.64 0.43 -4.39
N GLN A 43 12.15 -0.39 -5.30
CA GLN A 43 12.27 -1.84 -5.11
C GLN A 43 13.21 -2.22 -3.95
N LYS A 44 14.28 -1.47 -3.74
CA LYS A 44 15.19 -1.70 -2.60
C LYS A 44 14.51 -1.42 -1.26
N VAL A 45 13.77 -0.33 -1.17
CA VAL A 45 12.99 0.03 0.04
C VAL A 45 11.90 -1.02 0.29
N ALA A 46 11.15 -1.39 -0.75
CA ALA A 46 10.12 -2.43 -0.68
C ALA A 46 10.70 -3.76 -0.17
N GLY A 47 11.81 -4.22 -0.76
CA GLY A 47 12.44 -5.48 -0.36
C GLY A 47 12.92 -5.51 1.09
N ARG A 48 13.46 -4.39 1.61
CA ARG A 48 13.89 -4.30 3.02
C ARG A 48 12.72 -4.31 3.99
N LEU A 49 11.68 -3.56 3.68
CA LEU A 49 10.47 -3.54 4.49
C LEU A 49 9.76 -4.90 4.47
N LEU A 50 9.67 -5.54 3.30
CA LEU A 50 9.13 -6.90 3.17
C LEU A 50 9.90 -7.91 4.02
N TYR A 51 11.24 -7.86 3.99
CA TYR A 51 12.06 -8.75 4.83
C TYR A 51 11.72 -8.60 6.32
N LEU A 52 11.61 -7.36 6.80
CA LEU A 52 11.23 -7.07 8.18
C LEU A 52 9.84 -7.63 8.51
N LEU A 53 8.85 -7.36 7.65
CA LEU A 53 7.47 -7.79 7.86
C LEU A 53 7.30 -9.30 7.76
N TYR A 54 7.97 -10.00 6.83
CA TYR A 54 7.95 -11.46 6.75
C TYR A 54 8.62 -12.12 7.95
N LYS A 55 9.70 -11.53 8.47
CA LYS A 55 10.31 -11.98 9.71
C LYS A 55 9.31 -11.88 10.86
N LEU A 56 8.63 -10.74 10.97
CA LEU A 56 7.59 -10.52 11.98
C LEU A 56 6.44 -11.53 11.84
N GLU A 57 5.93 -11.73 10.62
CA GLU A 57 4.89 -12.72 10.34
C GLU A 57 5.29 -14.12 10.83
N LYS A 58 6.51 -14.55 10.51
CA LYS A 58 7.04 -15.87 10.89
C LYS A 58 7.17 -16.02 12.40
N GLU A 59 7.66 -14.99 13.09
CA GLU A 59 7.92 -15.00 14.53
C GLU A 59 6.64 -14.91 15.36
N THR A 60 5.71 -14.04 14.96
CA THR A 60 4.52 -13.74 15.77
C THR A 60 3.26 -14.46 15.29
N LYS A 61 3.25 -14.94 14.05
CA LYS A 61 2.07 -15.52 13.39
C LYS A 61 0.85 -14.59 13.45
N MET A 62 1.09 -13.27 13.36
CA MET A 62 0.05 -12.24 13.48
C MET A 62 -1.01 -12.28 12.40
N GLY A 63 -0.68 -12.85 11.24
CA GLY A 63 -1.52 -12.86 10.06
C GLY A 63 -0.69 -13.16 8.82
N THR A 64 -0.91 -12.43 7.74
CA THR A 64 -0.19 -12.64 6.48
C THR A 64 0.27 -11.31 5.87
N VAL A 65 1.47 -11.31 5.28
CA VAL A 65 2.05 -10.19 4.53
C VAL A 65 2.05 -10.55 3.05
N ILE A 66 1.47 -9.71 2.22
CA ILE A 66 1.40 -9.91 0.77
C ILE A 66 1.87 -8.65 0.07
N HIS A 67 2.53 -8.80 -1.09
CA HIS A 67 3.02 -7.68 -1.89
C HIS A 67 2.62 -7.83 -3.35
N LEU A 68 2.50 -6.70 -4.04
CA LEU A 68 2.19 -6.62 -5.47
C LEU A 68 0.98 -7.48 -5.86
N ILE A 69 -0.13 -7.30 -5.17
CA ILE A 69 -1.38 -8.04 -5.38
C ILE A 69 -2.54 -7.08 -5.57
N ASP A 70 -3.48 -7.44 -6.41
CA ASP A 70 -4.69 -6.67 -6.58
C ASP A 70 -5.55 -6.71 -5.31
N LEU A 71 -5.89 -5.52 -4.82
CA LEU A 71 -6.72 -5.30 -3.65
C LEU A 71 -8.07 -4.74 -4.08
N TYR A 72 -9.10 -5.57 -4.03
CA TYR A 72 -10.48 -5.22 -4.33
C TYR A 72 -11.15 -4.62 -3.09
N LEU A 73 -11.12 -3.29 -2.98
CA LEU A 73 -11.72 -2.57 -1.86
C LEU A 73 -13.23 -2.41 -2.02
N ASP A 74 -13.67 -2.06 -3.22
CA ASP A 74 -15.07 -1.90 -3.60
C ASP A 74 -15.25 -1.98 -5.13
N GLU A 75 -16.47 -1.75 -5.62
CA GLU A 75 -16.78 -1.84 -7.06
C GLU A 75 -16.05 -0.82 -7.94
N LYS A 76 -15.52 0.28 -7.37
CA LYS A 76 -14.87 1.37 -8.09
C LYS A 76 -13.38 1.48 -7.79
N ASN A 77 -12.88 0.65 -6.86
CA ASN A 77 -11.51 0.75 -6.38
C ASN A 77 -10.86 -0.63 -6.30
N VAL A 78 -9.95 -0.88 -7.23
CA VAL A 78 -9.04 -2.04 -7.24
C VAL A 78 -7.63 -1.49 -7.35
N PHE A 79 -6.89 -1.54 -6.24
CA PHE A 79 -5.54 -0.99 -6.14
C PHE A 79 -4.51 -2.10 -6.15
N GLN A 80 -3.27 -1.75 -6.46
CA GLN A 80 -2.12 -2.64 -6.31
C GLN A 80 -1.12 -1.99 -5.35
N PRO A 81 -1.37 -2.07 -4.02
CA PRO A 81 -0.46 -1.53 -3.04
C PRO A 81 0.88 -2.27 -3.03
N ASP A 82 1.94 -1.59 -2.62
CA ASP A 82 3.25 -2.21 -2.55
C ASP A 82 3.29 -3.36 -1.54
N ILE A 83 2.70 -3.16 -0.35
CA ILE A 83 2.59 -4.20 0.69
C ILE A 83 1.25 -4.08 1.41
N VAL A 84 0.69 -5.23 1.75
CA VAL A 84 -0.53 -5.36 2.55
C VAL A 84 -0.26 -6.28 3.74
N VAL A 85 -0.76 -5.92 4.91
CA VAL A 85 -0.78 -6.80 6.08
C VAL A 85 -2.22 -7.12 6.45
N LEU A 86 -2.52 -8.40 6.51
CA LEU A 86 -3.80 -8.94 6.91
C LEU A 86 -3.64 -9.65 8.25
N LEU A 87 -4.23 -9.12 9.30
CA LEU A 87 -4.22 -9.77 10.62
C LEU A 87 -5.17 -10.96 10.65
N LYS A 88 -4.92 -11.94 11.53
CA LYS A 88 -5.78 -13.11 11.68
C LYS A 88 -7.24 -12.78 11.95
N GLU A 89 -7.47 -11.74 12.75
CA GLU A 89 -8.81 -11.25 13.11
C GLU A 89 -9.34 -10.21 12.09
N GLY A 90 -8.62 -10.03 10.97
CA GLY A 90 -8.98 -9.10 9.90
C GLY A 90 -10.18 -9.56 9.10
N LYS A 91 -10.73 -8.65 8.29
CA LYS A 91 -11.93 -8.88 7.49
C LYS A 91 -11.64 -9.22 6.02
N ALA A 92 -10.41 -9.00 5.57
CA ALA A 92 -10.03 -9.28 4.18
C ALA A 92 -9.91 -10.78 3.93
N LYS A 93 -10.23 -11.18 2.70
CA LYS A 93 -10.10 -12.55 2.22
C LYS A 93 -9.07 -12.61 1.11
N VAL A 94 -8.19 -13.60 1.17
CA VAL A 94 -7.24 -13.90 0.09
C VAL A 94 -7.86 -14.93 -0.83
N GLU A 95 -7.98 -14.60 -2.10
CA GLU A 95 -8.51 -15.47 -3.15
C GLU A 95 -7.47 -15.59 -4.28
N GLU A 96 -7.71 -16.43 -5.27
CA GLU A 96 -6.78 -16.67 -6.37
C GLU A 96 -6.44 -15.42 -7.16
N LYS A 97 -7.41 -14.53 -7.36
CA LYS A 97 -7.23 -13.30 -8.14
C LYS A 97 -6.70 -12.10 -7.33
N GLY A 98 -6.73 -12.16 -6.01
CA GLY A 98 -6.32 -11.02 -5.19
C GLY A 98 -6.86 -11.05 -3.77
N ILE A 99 -6.83 -9.89 -3.15
CA ILE A 99 -7.37 -9.66 -1.81
C ILE A 99 -8.72 -8.95 -1.94
N PHE A 100 -9.74 -9.47 -1.28
CA PHE A 100 -11.08 -8.89 -1.28
C PHE A 100 -11.43 -8.36 0.11
N GLY A 101 -11.85 -7.11 0.16
CA GLY A 101 -12.27 -6.43 1.38
C GLY A 101 -11.17 -5.61 2.03
N LEU A 102 -11.27 -5.42 3.34
CA LEU A 102 -10.51 -4.42 4.09
C LEU A 102 -9.24 -4.99 4.71
N PRO A 103 -8.04 -4.60 4.24
CA PRO A 103 -6.79 -4.94 4.91
C PRO A 103 -6.60 -4.17 6.21
N ASP A 104 -5.74 -4.67 7.08
CA ASP A 104 -5.43 -4.00 8.35
C ASP A 104 -4.38 -2.90 8.19
N VAL A 105 -3.31 -3.19 7.45
CA VAL A 105 -2.25 -2.22 7.12
C VAL A 105 -2.00 -2.20 5.63
N VAL A 106 -1.89 -1.02 5.06
CA VAL A 106 -1.49 -0.80 3.67
C VAL A 106 -0.24 0.05 3.63
N VAL A 107 0.70 -0.34 2.79
CA VAL A 107 1.96 0.38 2.56
C VAL A 107 2.04 0.82 1.11
N GLU A 108 2.30 2.10 0.90
CA GLU A 108 2.64 2.68 -0.40
C GLU A 108 4.02 3.32 -0.34
N ILE A 109 4.84 3.03 -1.34
CA ILE A 109 6.19 3.58 -1.48
C ILE A 109 6.14 4.56 -2.65
N LEU A 110 6.37 5.83 -2.37
CA LEU A 110 6.23 6.90 -3.34
C LEU A 110 7.22 6.77 -4.50
N SER A 111 6.72 7.03 -5.69
CA SER A 111 7.51 7.36 -6.86
C SER A 111 7.06 8.72 -7.41
N PRO A 112 7.91 9.45 -8.16
CA PRO A 112 7.51 10.75 -8.71
C PRO A 112 6.23 10.69 -9.56
N SER A 113 5.99 9.56 -10.24
CA SER A 113 4.84 9.36 -11.13
C SER A 113 3.54 8.98 -10.43
N THR A 114 3.59 8.43 -9.20
CA THR A 114 2.42 7.97 -8.44
C THR A 114 2.08 8.83 -7.24
N ALA A 115 3.00 9.70 -6.81
CA ALA A 115 2.90 10.45 -5.55
C ALA A 115 1.55 11.15 -5.33
N TYR A 116 0.95 11.75 -6.36
CA TYR A 116 -0.35 12.38 -6.25
C TYR A 116 -1.45 11.39 -5.82
N TYR A 117 -1.46 10.20 -6.45
CA TYR A 117 -2.46 9.19 -6.15
C TYR A 117 -2.28 8.63 -4.75
N ASP A 118 -1.05 8.32 -4.36
CA ASP A 118 -0.75 7.70 -3.06
C ASP A 118 -0.96 8.70 -1.91
N LEU A 119 -0.51 9.97 -2.09
CA LEU A 119 -0.63 11.00 -1.07
C LEU A 119 -2.07 11.49 -0.83
N ILE A 120 -2.90 11.48 -1.87
CA ILE A 120 -4.22 12.13 -1.83
C ILE A 120 -5.33 11.12 -2.12
N VAL A 121 -5.39 10.59 -3.35
CA VAL A 121 -6.57 9.85 -3.81
C VAL A 121 -6.73 8.51 -3.11
N LYS A 122 -5.69 7.66 -3.13
CA LYS A 122 -5.74 6.35 -2.46
C LYS A 122 -5.83 6.49 -0.94
N LYS A 123 -5.07 7.44 -0.36
CA LYS A 123 -5.14 7.72 1.08
C LYS A 123 -6.57 8.00 1.53
N GLU A 124 -7.30 8.85 0.80
CA GLU A 124 -8.69 9.17 1.10
C GLU A 124 -9.62 7.94 0.96
N VAL A 125 -9.38 7.10 -0.06
CA VAL A 125 -10.15 5.86 -0.23
C VAL A 125 -9.85 4.87 0.89
N TYR A 126 -8.58 4.65 1.25
CA TYR A 126 -8.19 3.77 2.36
C TYR A 126 -8.75 4.24 3.70
N GLU A 127 -8.74 5.56 3.94
CA GLU A 127 -9.34 6.18 5.13
C GLU A 127 -10.82 5.85 5.25
N ARG A 128 -11.59 6.15 4.19
CA ARG A 128 -13.05 5.90 4.16
C ARG A 128 -13.39 4.42 4.27
N ALA A 129 -12.58 3.56 3.67
CA ALA A 129 -12.75 2.11 3.75
C ALA A 129 -12.51 1.58 5.17
N GLY A 130 -11.74 2.28 6.00
CA GLY A 130 -11.44 1.88 7.37
C GLY A 130 -10.16 1.06 7.54
N VAL A 131 -9.19 1.19 6.62
CA VAL A 131 -7.82 0.65 6.80
C VAL A 131 -7.27 1.16 8.13
N LYS A 132 -6.75 0.28 8.99
CA LYS A 132 -6.35 0.66 10.35
C LYS A 132 -5.09 1.52 10.38
N GLU A 133 -4.07 1.16 9.60
CA GLU A 133 -2.88 1.99 9.40
C GLU A 133 -2.54 2.10 7.91
N TYR A 134 -2.16 3.31 7.52
CA TYR A 134 -1.62 3.62 6.20
C TYR A 134 -0.17 4.08 6.35
N TRP A 135 0.75 3.35 5.75
CA TRP A 135 2.18 3.62 5.80
C TRP A 135 2.64 4.22 4.48
N LEU A 136 3.30 5.35 4.56
CA LEU A 136 3.76 6.10 3.40
C LEU A 136 5.27 6.30 3.48
N LEU A 137 5.99 5.79 2.49
CA LEU A 137 7.44 5.90 2.42
C LEU A 137 7.86 6.74 1.22
N ASP A 138 8.73 7.71 1.43
CA ASP A 138 9.39 8.48 0.36
C ASP A 138 10.87 8.09 0.30
N PRO A 139 11.29 7.26 -0.69
CA PRO A 139 12.69 6.83 -0.82
C PRO A 139 13.65 7.98 -1.09
N ASN A 140 13.21 9.02 -1.81
CA ASN A 140 14.05 10.15 -2.20
C ASN A 140 14.32 11.08 -1.02
N ARG A 141 13.30 11.32 -0.18
CA ARG A 141 13.41 12.12 1.04
C ARG A 141 13.82 11.30 2.27
N LYS A 142 13.85 9.97 2.13
CA LYS A 142 14.06 9.04 3.24
C LYS A 142 13.11 9.28 4.40
N THR A 143 11.85 9.54 4.07
CA THR A 143 10.79 9.79 5.05
C THR A 143 9.88 8.57 5.13
N PHE A 144 9.48 8.23 6.34
CA PHE A 144 8.48 7.21 6.60
C PHE A 144 7.44 7.80 7.56
N GLU A 145 6.17 7.68 7.18
CA GLU A 145 5.02 8.18 7.91
C GLU A 145 4.03 7.05 8.15
N ILE A 146 3.51 6.96 9.37
CA ILE A 146 2.44 6.04 9.75
C ILE A 146 1.21 6.86 10.15
N TYR A 147 0.14 6.65 9.42
CA TYR A 147 -1.18 7.22 9.69
C TYR A 147 -2.07 6.14 10.28
N LYS A 148 -2.68 6.42 11.43
CA LYS A 148 -3.66 5.55 12.07
C LYS A 148 -5.06 6.08 11.82
N ASN A 149 -5.98 5.20 11.45
CA ASN A 149 -7.37 5.56 11.26
C ASN A 149 -8.07 5.76 12.61
N THR A 150 -8.77 6.87 12.74
CA THR A 150 -9.54 7.27 13.90
C THR A 150 -10.96 7.64 13.48
N GLU A 151 -11.84 7.94 14.42
CA GLU A 151 -13.19 8.45 14.13
C GLU A 151 -13.17 9.77 13.33
N GLU A 152 -12.06 10.52 13.39
CA GLU A 152 -11.86 11.78 12.65
C GLU A 152 -11.02 11.58 11.34
N GLY A 153 -10.80 10.34 10.93
CA GLY A 153 -9.96 9.96 9.78
C GLY A 153 -8.51 9.64 10.14
N PHE A 154 -7.63 9.60 9.13
CA PHE A 154 -6.22 9.30 9.32
C PHE A 154 -5.48 10.41 10.07
N LYS A 155 -4.85 10.04 11.18
CA LYS A 155 -3.95 10.91 11.94
C LYS A 155 -2.52 10.38 11.86
N LEU A 156 -1.57 11.28 11.60
CA LEU A 156 -0.14 10.96 11.65
C LEU A 156 0.25 10.63 13.09
N THR A 157 0.58 9.38 13.36
CA THR A 157 0.94 8.89 14.72
C THR A 157 2.43 8.69 14.88
N SER A 158 3.15 8.45 13.79
CA SER A 158 4.60 8.24 13.83
C SER A 158 5.24 8.72 12.53
N GLN A 159 6.39 9.40 12.63
CA GLN A 159 7.13 9.90 11.49
C GLN A 159 8.62 9.96 11.80
N ALA A 160 9.45 9.63 10.83
CA ALA A 160 10.90 9.85 10.88
C ALA A 160 11.45 10.19 9.49
N THR A 161 12.54 10.97 9.47
CA THR A 161 13.26 11.35 8.26
C THR A 161 14.75 11.09 8.44
N GLU A 162 15.37 10.44 7.44
CA GLU A 162 16.78 10.02 7.40
C GLU A 162 17.21 9.05 8.52
N LYS A 163 16.76 9.27 9.75
CA LYS A 163 17.08 8.45 10.92
C LYS A 163 15.96 8.53 11.95
N GLY A 164 15.91 7.56 12.82
CA GLY A 164 14.92 7.48 13.89
C GLY A 164 14.15 6.18 13.85
N LYS A 165 13.18 6.05 14.72
CA LYS A 165 12.33 4.89 14.87
C LYS A 165 10.87 5.28 14.80
N LEU A 166 10.06 4.41 14.23
CA LEU A 166 8.62 4.55 14.13
C LEU A 166 7.93 3.44 14.89
N LEU A 167 6.80 3.75 15.50
CA LEU A 167 5.95 2.76 16.15
C LEU A 167 4.70 2.51 15.31
N SER A 168 4.48 1.26 14.91
CA SER A 168 3.18 0.79 14.46
C SER A 168 2.40 0.28 15.66
N GLU A 169 1.31 0.95 15.99
CA GLU A 169 0.45 0.53 17.10
C GLU A 169 -0.36 -0.72 16.73
N ILE A 170 -0.76 -0.87 15.47
CA ILE A 170 -1.54 -2.02 15.00
C ILE A 170 -0.72 -3.29 14.99
N LEU A 171 0.55 -3.23 14.58
CA LEU A 171 1.43 -4.39 14.57
C LEU A 171 2.21 -4.57 15.88
N GLY A 172 2.22 -3.54 16.76
CA GLY A 172 2.95 -3.55 18.02
C GLY A 172 4.47 -3.60 17.85
N ILE A 173 5.01 -2.99 16.79
CA ILE A 173 6.44 -3.03 16.48
C ILE A 173 7.04 -1.65 16.34
N GLU A 174 8.33 -1.57 16.66
CA GLU A 174 9.18 -0.42 16.37
C GLU A 174 10.05 -0.71 15.13
N ILE A 175 10.10 0.23 14.20
CA ILE A 175 10.85 0.13 12.94
C ILE A 175 11.96 1.16 12.94
N ASP A 176 13.21 0.71 12.83
CA ASP A 176 14.36 1.61 12.67
C ASP A 176 14.51 2.01 11.19
N LEU A 177 14.51 3.32 10.93
CA LEU A 177 14.66 3.85 9.58
C LEU A 177 15.93 3.41 8.86
N LYS A 178 17.00 3.12 9.62
CA LYS A 178 18.26 2.61 9.07
C LYS A 178 18.10 1.24 8.42
N GLU A 179 17.18 0.41 8.92
CA GLU A 179 16.91 -0.91 8.32
C GLU A 179 16.23 -0.77 6.95
N ILE A 180 15.46 0.31 6.75
CA ILE A 180 14.70 0.56 5.53
C ILE A 180 15.51 1.36 4.51
N PHE A 181 16.11 2.48 4.91
CA PHE A 181 16.84 3.39 4.03
C PHE A 181 18.36 3.28 4.14
N GLY A 182 18.89 2.60 5.17
CA GLY A 182 20.31 2.41 5.39
C GLY A 182 20.93 1.37 4.45
N GLY A 183 22.26 1.50 4.23
CA GLY A 183 23.00 0.65 3.28
C GLY A 183 23.15 1.32 1.92
N GLY A 184 24.40 1.61 1.54
CA GLY A 184 24.74 2.24 0.26
C GLY A 184 24.14 1.48 -0.94
N MET A 185 23.97 2.22 -2.02
CA MET A 185 23.71 1.65 -3.34
C MET A 185 24.87 0.77 -3.78
#